data_a05fcdd12f73b28089fc3627883bd77a
#
_entry.id   a05fcdd12f73b28089fc3627883bd77a
#
_cell.length_a   1.000
_cell.length_b   1.000
_cell.length_c   1.000
_cell.angle_alpha   90.00
_cell.angle_beta   90.00
_cell.angle_gamma   90.00
#
_symmetry.space_group_name_H-M   'P 1'
#
loop_
_entity.id
_entity.type
_entity.pdbx_description
1 polymer ?
#
loop_
_entity_poly.entity_id
_entity_poly.type
_entity_poly.pdbx_seq_one_letter_code
_entity_poly.pdbx_strand_id
1 'polypeptide(L)'
;MKSYDVMTLFAQQLERSIASSDECKTKVVITPSSVNEKGVVIKVSLLKTFRDKEYQAKSKARSVRLRVSVCGTVESQTGLKMATVLIEKLDDFFEQDSLRLEEIVEGANSMQTIRKIPNTRILQRISQEDSFFYNPDSTDVQDVQDDRTVIITVPEES
;
A
#
# COMPACT_ATOMS: atom_id res chain seq x y z
N MET A 1 12.74 -11.02 -9.53
CA MET A 1 11.31 -10.71 -9.30
C MET A 1 10.91 -9.56 -10.21
N LYS A 2 9.81 -9.71 -10.92
CA LYS A 2 9.33 -8.67 -11.83
C LYS A 2 8.62 -7.56 -11.05
N SER A 3 8.63 -6.35 -11.59
CA SER A 3 8.03 -5.18 -10.94
C SER A 3 6.54 -5.37 -10.61
N TYR A 4 5.81 -6.02 -11.50
CA TYR A 4 4.40 -6.31 -11.26
C TYR A 4 4.20 -7.27 -10.08
N ASP A 5 5.08 -8.26 -9.92
CA ASP A 5 5.02 -9.20 -8.80
C ASP A 5 5.31 -8.50 -7.47
N VAL A 6 6.25 -7.55 -7.48
CA VAL A 6 6.55 -6.71 -6.30
C VAL A 6 5.31 -5.94 -5.87
N MET A 7 4.62 -5.30 -6.82
CA MET A 7 3.38 -4.58 -6.54
C MET A 7 2.30 -5.50 -5.95
N THR A 8 2.13 -6.68 -6.53
CA THR A 8 1.13 -7.65 -6.07
C THR A 8 1.42 -8.13 -4.65
N LEU A 9 2.66 -8.49 -4.36
CA LEU A 9 3.08 -8.92 -3.02
C LEU A 9 2.90 -7.80 -1.99
N PHE A 10 3.28 -6.59 -2.36
CA PHE A 10 3.09 -5.43 -1.48
C PHE A 10 1.62 -5.18 -1.18
N ALA A 11 0.76 -5.23 -2.19
CA ALA A 11 -0.68 -5.04 -2.00
C ALA A 11 -1.28 -6.11 -1.08
N GLN A 12 -0.87 -7.36 -1.24
CA GLN A 12 -1.30 -8.47 -0.37
C GLN A 12 -0.82 -8.27 1.07
N GLN A 13 0.42 -7.86 1.26
CA GLN A 13 0.99 -7.58 2.57
C GLN A 13 0.23 -6.46 3.27
N LEU A 14 -0.04 -5.37 2.55
CA LEU A 14 -0.80 -4.24 3.07
C LEU A 14 -2.22 -4.65 3.45
N GLU A 15 -2.88 -5.42 2.61
CA GLU A 15 -4.23 -5.94 2.90
C GLU A 15 -4.26 -6.78 4.18
N ARG A 16 -3.30 -7.67 4.36
CA ARG A 16 -3.19 -8.48 5.57
C ARG A 16 -2.99 -7.61 6.82
N SER A 17 -2.14 -6.60 6.71
CA SER A 17 -1.86 -5.70 7.83
C SER A 17 -3.11 -4.91 8.26
N ILE A 18 -3.90 -4.46 7.30
CA ILE A 18 -5.13 -3.71 7.56
C ILE A 18 -6.24 -4.63 8.07
N ALA A 19 -6.38 -5.81 7.49
CA ALA A 19 -7.43 -6.78 7.84
C ALA A 19 -7.23 -7.40 9.23
N SER A 20 -6.03 -7.28 9.82
CA SER A 20 -5.76 -7.78 11.17
C SER A 20 -6.49 -7.01 12.26
N SER A 21 -7.17 -5.93 11.92
CA SER A 21 -7.92 -5.10 12.86
C SER A 21 -9.42 -5.23 12.58
N ASP A 22 -10.20 -5.44 13.64
CA ASP A 22 -11.65 -5.58 13.55
C ASP A 22 -12.37 -4.30 13.13
N GLU A 23 -11.69 -3.16 13.22
CA GLU A 23 -12.29 -1.86 12.93
C GLU A 23 -12.38 -1.54 11.44
N CYS A 24 -11.65 -2.25 10.60
CA CYS A 24 -11.57 -1.91 9.18
C CYS A 24 -11.42 -3.15 8.31
N LYS A 25 -12.45 -3.41 7.51
CA LYS A 25 -12.44 -4.47 6.50
C LYS A 25 -12.39 -3.82 5.12
N THR A 26 -11.28 -3.22 4.79
CA THR A 26 -11.11 -2.59 3.50
C THR A 26 -10.26 -3.43 2.58
N LYS A 27 -10.68 -3.49 1.35
CA LYS A 27 -9.99 -4.21 0.29
C LYS A 27 -8.91 -3.33 -0.33
N VAL A 28 -7.75 -3.90 -0.56
CA VAL A 28 -6.69 -3.26 -1.33
C VAL A 28 -6.84 -3.63 -2.80
N VAL A 29 -6.99 -2.65 -3.65
CA VAL A 29 -7.25 -2.83 -5.09
C VAL A 29 -6.02 -2.44 -5.89
N ILE A 30 -5.63 -3.31 -6.82
CA ILE A 30 -4.54 -3.01 -7.75
C ILE A 30 -5.12 -2.33 -9.00
N THR A 31 -4.60 -1.17 -9.35
CA THR A 31 -5.06 -0.45 -10.55
C THR A 31 -4.23 -0.84 -11.79
N PRO A 32 -4.82 -0.80 -12.99
CA PRO A 32 -6.18 -0.37 -13.31
C PRO A 32 -7.22 -1.43 -12.90
N SER A 33 -8.19 -0.98 -12.14
CA SER A 33 -9.28 -1.84 -11.70
C SER A 33 -10.59 -1.21 -12.14
N SER A 34 -11.51 -2.02 -12.67
CA SER A 34 -12.84 -1.58 -13.07
C SER A 34 -13.84 -1.51 -11.92
N VAL A 35 -13.38 -1.66 -10.69
CA VAL A 35 -14.27 -1.73 -9.54
C VAL A 35 -14.72 -0.35 -9.12
N ASN A 36 -15.98 -0.04 -9.37
CA ASN A 36 -16.67 1.10 -8.80
C ASN A 36 -17.23 0.71 -7.43
N GLU A 37 -16.36 0.66 -6.43
CA GLU A 37 -16.80 0.40 -5.07
C GLU A 37 -17.28 1.69 -4.43
N LYS A 38 -18.47 1.63 -3.82
CA LYS A 38 -18.96 2.71 -2.97
C LYS A 38 -18.17 2.70 -1.66
N GLY A 39 -17.80 3.88 -1.20
CA GLY A 39 -17.06 4.03 0.04
C GLY A 39 -15.57 4.30 -0.21
N VAL A 40 -14.76 4.05 0.80
CA VAL A 40 -13.33 4.36 0.77
C VAL A 40 -12.54 3.07 0.61
N VAL A 41 -11.60 3.07 -0.33
CA VAL A 41 -10.72 1.94 -0.63
C VAL A 41 -9.27 2.38 -0.67
N ILE A 42 -8.36 1.42 -0.57
CA ILE A 42 -6.94 1.64 -0.81
C ILE A 42 -6.61 1.13 -2.21
N LYS A 43 -6.02 1.99 -3.04
CA LYS A 43 -5.55 1.63 -4.38
C LYS A 43 -4.03 1.63 -4.41
N VAL A 44 -3.45 0.61 -5.04
CA VAL A 44 -2.01 0.52 -5.27
C VAL A 44 -1.76 0.56 -6.78
N SER A 45 -0.93 1.49 -7.22
CA SER A 45 -0.63 1.70 -8.64
C SER A 45 0.88 1.67 -8.87
N LEU A 46 1.32 1.04 -9.95
CA LEU A 46 2.71 1.07 -10.37
C LEU A 46 2.99 2.39 -11.10
N LEU A 47 3.91 3.19 -10.57
CA LEU A 47 4.30 4.47 -11.16
C LEU A 47 5.54 4.34 -12.04
N LYS A 48 6.56 3.67 -11.54
CA LYS A 48 7.85 3.61 -12.22
C LYS A 48 8.67 2.42 -11.71
N THR A 49 9.46 1.85 -12.59
CA THR A 49 10.52 0.91 -12.24
C THR A 49 11.85 1.50 -12.69
N PHE A 50 12.87 1.43 -11.86
CA PHE A 50 14.16 2.03 -12.13
C PHE A 50 15.28 1.30 -11.39
N ARG A 51 16.51 1.49 -11.87
CA ARG A 51 17.70 1.01 -11.16
C ARG A 51 18.10 2.06 -10.13
N ASP A 52 18.29 1.62 -8.89
CA ASP A 52 18.73 2.52 -7.83
C ASP A 52 20.23 2.78 -7.95
N LYS A 53 20.59 4.02 -8.24
CA LYS A 53 21.98 4.44 -8.43
C LYS A 53 22.81 4.36 -7.15
N GLU A 54 22.18 4.45 -5.98
CA GLU A 54 22.88 4.37 -4.70
C GLU A 54 23.37 2.95 -4.40
N TYR A 55 22.74 1.93 -4.99
CA TYR A 55 23.11 0.55 -4.82
C TYR A 55 23.98 0.00 -5.97
N GLN A 56 24.35 0.83 -6.95
CA GLN A 56 25.02 0.37 -8.17
C GLN A 56 26.42 -0.19 -7.97
N ALA A 57 27.06 0.03 -6.84
CA ALA A 57 28.47 -0.34 -6.71
C ALA A 57 28.71 -1.84 -6.52
N LYS A 58 27.73 -2.63 -6.03
CA LYS A 58 27.97 -4.04 -5.66
C LYS A 58 26.82 -5.01 -5.87
N SER A 59 25.59 -4.55 -6.16
CA SER A 59 24.48 -5.46 -6.43
C SER A 59 23.56 -4.86 -7.46
N LYS A 60 23.09 -5.71 -8.36
CA LYS A 60 22.03 -5.31 -9.29
C LYS A 60 20.73 -5.22 -8.51
N ALA A 61 20.37 -4.04 -8.08
CA ALA A 61 19.12 -3.77 -7.39
C ALA A 61 18.18 -3.00 -8.31
N ARG A 62 16.92 -3.33 -8.25
CA ARG A 62 15.85 -2.63 -8.95
C ARG A 62 14.92 -2.00 -7.92
N SER A 63 14.50 -0.78 -8.18
CA SER A 63 13.51 -0.10 -7.35
C SER A 63 12.21 0.04 -8.10
N VAL A 64 11.12 -0.15 -7.39
CA VAL A 64 9.77 -0.01 -7.90
C VAL A 64 9.09 1.09 -7.11
N ARG A 65 8.57 2.09 -7.83
CA ARG A 65 7.81 3.18 -7.21
C ARG A 65 6.33 2.91 -7.36
N LEU A 66 5.64 2.87 -6.24
CA LEU A 66 4.20 2.65 -6.18
C LEU A 66 3.51 3.87 -5.58
N ARG A 67 2.27 4.10 -6.00
CA ARG A 67 1.37 5.02 -5.32
C ARG A 67 0.39 4.20 -4.49
N VAL A 68 0.26 4.57 -3.22
CA VAL A 68 -0.76 4.01 -2.32
C VAL A 68 -1.74 5.14 -2.02
N SER A 69 -2.97 4.99 -2.46
CA SER A 69 -4.01 6.02 -2.32
C SER A 69 -5.16 5.50 -1.47
N VAL A 70 -5.50 6.25 -0.42
CA VAL A 70 -6.81 6.10 0.24
C VAL A 70 -7.76 7.02 -0.51
N CYS A 71 -8.75 6.47 -1.19
CA CYS A 71 -9.64 7.25 -2.04
C CYS A 71 -11.06 6.71 -2.02
N GLY A 72 -12.00 7.59 -2.32
CA GLY A 72 -13.40 7.24 -2.39
C GLY A 72 -14.31 8.40 -2.04
N THR A 73 -15.55 8.07 -1.70
CA THR A 73 -16.55 9.05 -1.35
C THR A 73 -17.06 8.83 0.06
N VAL A 74 -17.29 9.92 0.78
CA VAL A 74 -17.79 9.93 2.15
C VAL A 74 -19.14 10.66 2.16
N GLU A 75 -20.20 9.95 2.58
CA GLU A 75 -21.56 10.49 2.67
C GLU A 75 -22.01 10.70 4.11
N SER A 76 -21.23 10.22 5.10
CA SER A 76 -21.66 10.18 6.48
C SER A 76 -20.49 10.24 7.44
N GLN A 77 -20.77 10.48 8.72
CA GLN A 77 -19.78 10.41 9.79
C GLN A 77 -19.11 9.03 9.90
N THR A 78 -19.85 7.97 9.60
CA THR A 78 -19.32 6.61 9.59
C THR A 78 -18.25 6.44 8.51
N GLY A 79 -18.50 6.97 7.31
CA GLY A 79 -17.53 6.95 6.21
C GLY A 79 -16.28 7.75 6.53
N LEU A 80 -16.44 8.91 7.18
CA LEU A 80 -15.32 9.73 7.63
C LEU A 80 -14.47 8.98 8.66
N LYS A 81 -15.10 8.35 9.63
CA LYS A 81 -14.40 7.56 10.63
C LYS A 81 -13.57 6.44 9.98
N MET A 82 -14.16 5.74 9.01
CA MET A 82 -13.46 4.67 8.29
C MET A 82 -12.26 5.20 7.52
N ALA A 83 -12.41 6.32 6.80
CA ALA A 83 -11.31 6.94 6.07
C ALA A 83 -10.17 7.34 7.01
N THR A 84 -10.48 7.94 8.14
CA THR A 84 -9.51 8.35 9.15
C THR A 84 -8.76 7.14 9.71
N VAL A 85 -9.48 6.07 10.04
CA VAL A 85 -8.88 4.83 10.56
C VAL A 85 -7.93 4.21 9.52
N LEU A 86 -8.31 4.20 8.24
CA LEU A 86 -7.45 3.69 7.18
C LEU A 86 -6.15 4.47 7.06
N ILE A 87 -6.23 5.80 7.11
CA ILE A 87 -5.06 6.67 7.03
C ILE A 87 -4.13 6.42 8.23
N GLU A 88 -4.68 6.33 9.43
CA GLU A 88 -3.91 6.04 10.64
C GLU A 88 -3.23 4.67 10.57
N LYS A 89 -3.91 3.67 10.03
CA LYS A 89 -3.32 2.34 9.83
C LYS A 89 -2.21 2.32 8.81
N LEU A 90 -2.32 3.10 7.75
CA LEU A 90 -1.21 3.28 6.82
C LEU A 90 -0.01 3.92 7.49
N ASP A 91 -0.23 4.94 8.33
CA ASP A 91 0.83 5.56 9.11
C ASP A 91 1.52 4.54 10.00
N ASP A 92 0.76 3.74 10.73
CA ASP A 92 1.31 2.69 11.61
C ASP A 92 2.09 1.64 10.81
N PHE A 93 1.58 1.25 9.66
CA PHE A 93 2.26 0.29 8.78
C PHE A 93 3.63 0.80 8.35
N PHE A 94 3.73 2.08 7.95
CA PHE A 94 4.97 2.65 7.47
C PHE A 94 5.93 3.11 8.59
N GLU A 95 5.45 3.22 9.82
CA GLU A 95 6.30 3.53 10.99
C GLU A 95 7.13 2.34 11.47
N GLN A 96 6.85 1.14 10.97
CA GLN A 96 7.59 -0.05 11.36
C GLN A 96 9.04 0.03 10.90
N ASP A 97 9.97 -0.11 11.82
CA ASP A 97 11.39 -0.20 11.52
C ASP A 97 11.67 -1.47 10.70
N SER A 98 12.54 -1.34 9.70
CA SER A 98 12.97 -2.48 8.89
C SER A 98 11.83 -3.18 8.14
N LEU A 99 10.88 -2.39 7.64
CA LEU A 99 9.77 -2.93 6.86
C LEU A 99 10.30 -3.62 5.59
N ARG A 100 9.99 -4.92 5.45
CA ARG A 100 10.45 -5.78 4.36
C ARG A 100 9.28 -6.31 3.56
N LEU A 101 9.53 -6.59 2.28
CA LEU A 101 8.55 -7.24 1.43
C LEU A 101 8.35 -8.69 1.89
N GLU A 102 7.11 -9.11 1.96
CA GLU A 102 6.69 -10.42 2.44
C GLU A 102 5.94 -11.20 1.36
N GLU A 103 6.03 -12.52 1.42
CA GLU A 103 5.20 -13.39 0.61
C GLU A 103 4.57 -14.49 1.46
N ILE A 104 3.42 -14.97 1.02
CA ILE A 104 2.78 -16.14 1.61
C ILE A 104 3.32 -17.39 0.93
N VAL A 105 3.88 -18.29 1.71
CA VAL A 105 4.42 -19.56 1.22
C VAL A 105 3.58 -20.70 1.78
N GLU A 106 3.12 -21.59 0.91
CA GLU A 106 2.44 -22.80 1.33
C GLU A 106 3.48 -23.85 1.75
N GLY A 107 3.37 -24.30 2.99
CA GLY A 107 4.18 -25.37 3.52
C GLY A 107 3.50 -26.73 3.37
N ALA A 108 4.15 -27.77 3.93
CA ALA A 108 3.56 -29.11 4.00
C ALA A 108 2.21 -29.06 4.73
N ASN A 109 1.24 -29.86 4.28
CA ASN A 109 -0.12 -29.95 4.85
C ASN A 109 -0.97 -28.68 4.67
N SER A 110 -0.74 -27.92 3.61
CA SER A 110 -1.50 -26.70 3.30
C SER A 110 -1.39 -25.59 4.35
N MET A 111 -0.39 -25.64 5.22
CA MET A 111 -0.12 -24.56 6.15
C MET A 111 0.53 -23.38 5.42
N GLN A 112 -0.03 -22.19 5.61
CA GLN A 112 0.52 -20.96 5.07
C GLN A 112 1.40 -20.28 6.09
N THR A 113 2.59 -19.86 5.66
CA THR A 113 3.51 -19.07 6.48
C THR A 113 3.87 -17.79 5.76
N ILE A 114 4.12 -16.75 6.53
CA ILE A 114 4.61 -15.47 6.01
C ILE A 114 6.13 -15.52 6.04
N ARG A 115 6.74 -15.25 4.89
CA ARG A 115 8.20 -15.20 4.74
C ARG A 115 8.62 -13.81 4.29
N LYS A 116 9.56 -13.20 5.02
CA LYS A 116 10.20 -11.96 4.58
C LYS A 116 11.19 -12.27 3.46
N ILE A 117 11.08 -11.52 2.36
CA ILE A 117 12.01 -11.67 1.24
C ILE A 117 13.31 -10.97 1.61
N PRO A 118 14.45 -11.68 1.61
CA PRO A 118 15.73 -11.10 1.98
C PRO A 118 16.15 -9.94 1.07
N ASN A 119 16.86 -8.97 1.64
CA ASN A 119 17.44 -7.84 0.92
C ASN A 119 16.40 -6.93 0.24
N THR A 120 15.17 -6.96 0.69
CA THR A 120 14.15 -6.01 0.25
C THR A 120 13.99 -4.90 1.27
N ARG A 121 13.61 -3.71 0.80
CA ARG A 121 13.40 -2.54 1.63
C ARG A 121 12.21 -1.75 1.12
N ILE A 122 11.31 -1.40 2.03
CA ILE A 122 10.14 -0.59 1.73
C ILE A 122 10.35 0.78 2.39
N LEU A 123 10.35 1.83 1.55
CA LEU A 123 10.51 3.20 2.00
C LEU A 123 9.28 4.00 1.60
N GLN A 124 8.68 4.65 2.58
CA GLN A 124 7.60 5.59 2.32
C GLN A 124 8.17 6.98 2.02
N ARG A 125 7.62 7.62 1.00
CA ARG A 125 7.78 9.06 0.78
C ARG A 125 6.39 9.67 0.67
N ILE A 126 6.11 10.67 1.51
CA ILE A 126 4.83 11.37 1.48
C ILE A 126 4.91 12.43 0.39
N SER A 127 3.90 12.46 -0.51
CA SER A 127 3.80 13.53 -1.49
C SER A 127 3.29 14.80 -0.79
N GLN A 128 3.68 15.97 -1.30
CA GLN A 128 3.29 17.25 -0.69
C GLN A 128 1.82 17.63 -0.92
N GLU A 129 1.11 16.84 -1.73
CA GLU A 129 -0.30 17.12 -2.07
C GLU A 129 -1.28 16.36 -1.18
N ASP A 130 -0.81 15.71 -0.12
CA ASP A 130 -1.64 14.91 0.77
C ASP A 130 -2.48 15.82 1.66
N SER A 131 -3.62 16.22 1.16
CA SER A 131 -4.60 16.93 1.97
C SER A 131 -5.89 16.13 2.04
N PHE A 132 -6.11 15.54 3.18
CA PHE A 132 -7.41 15.02 3.54
C PHE A 132 -8.24 16.16 4.12
N PHE A 133 -9.31 16.56 3.41
CA PHE A 133 -10.22 17.59 3.88
C PHE A 133 -11.64 17.07 3.89
N TYR A 134 -12.33 17.30 5.00
CA TYR A 134 -13.73 16.98 5.17
C TYR A 134 -14.47 18.18 5.76
N ASN A 135 -15.56 18.59 5.12
CA ASN A 135 -16.40 19.65 5.62
C ASN A 135 -17.59 19.05 6.37
N PRO A 136 -17.62 19.13 7.71
CA PRO A 136 -18.69 18.54 8.51
C PRO A 136 -20.05 19.22 8.33
N ASP A 137 -20.07 20.45 7.81
CA ASP A 137 -21.28 21.21 7.58
C ASP A 137 -21.94 20.93 6.23
N SER A 138 -21.24 20.18 5.36
CA SER A 138 -21.78 19.79 4.06
C SER A 138 -22.63 18.54 4.18
N THR A 139 -23.79 18.56 3.51
CA THR A 139 -24.64 17.38 3.35
C THR A 139 -24.36 16.62 2.06
N ASP A 140 -23.48 17.17 1.22
CA ASP A 140 -23.11 16.57 -0.06
C ASP A 140 -22.11 15.45 0.10
N VAL A 141 -22.08 14.56 -0.89
CA VAL A 141 -21.04 13.52 -1.01
C VAL A 141 -19.69 14.20 -1.21
N GLN A 142 -18.69 13.80 -0.44
CA GLN A 142 -17.36 14.38 -0.50
C GLN A 142 -16.33 13.34 -0.92
N ASP A 143 -15.40 13.75 -1.78
CA ASP A 143 -14.28 12.92 -2.18
C ASP A 143 -13.17 12.96 -1.13
N VAL A 144 -12.62 11.80 -0.88
CA VAL A 144 -11.45 11.62 -0.01
C VAL A 144 -10.29 11.14 -0.86
N GLN A 145 -9.14 11.74 -0.67
CA GLN A 145 -7.91 11.29 -1.33
C GLN A 145 -6.70 11.60 -0.46
N ASP A 146 -5.92 10.56 -0.18
CA ASP A 146 -4.62 10.65 0.50
C ASP A 146 -3.65 9.81 -0.31
N ASP A 147 -2.71 10.46 -1.00
CA ASP A 147 -1.75 9.80 -1.89
C ASP A 147 -0.39 9.72 -1.22
N ARG A 148 0.20 8.54 -1.25
CA ARG A 148 1.54 8.29 -0.73
C ARG A 148 2.39 7.57 -1.77
N THR A 149 3.66 7.92 -1.81
CA THR A 149 4.62 7.26 -2.68
C THR A 149 5.47 6.29 -1.86
N VAL A 150 5.57 5.07 -2.36
CA VAL A 150 6.34 4.00 -1.74
C VAL A 150 7.40 3.55 -2.73
N ILE A 151 8.62 3.37 -2.25
CA ILE A 151 9.72 2.81 -3.05
C ILE A 151 10.11 1.48 -2.43
N ILE A 152 10.07 0.42 -3.23
CA ILE A 152 10.48 -0.91 -2.83
C ILE A 152 11.71 -1.28 -3.64
N THR A 153 12.82 -1.54 -2.95
CA THR A 153 14.06 -1.97 -3.56
C THR A 153 14.19 -3.48 -3.40
N VAL A 154 14.39 -4.16 -4.51
CA VAL A 154 14.56 -5.61 -4.56
C VAL A 154 15.85 -5.95 -5.30
N PRO A 155 16.56 -7.03 -4.91
CA PRO A 155 17.71 -7.48 -5.68
C PRO A 155 17.24 -7.99 -7.04
N GLU A 156 17.98 -7.63 -8.11
CA GLU A 156 17.76 -8.22 -9.42
C GLU A 156 18.25 -9.67 -9.39
N GLU A 157 17.40 -10.59 -9.83
CA GLU A 157 17.81 -11.95 -10.08
C GLU A 157 18.73 -11.98 -11.32
N SER A 158 19.89 -12.53 -11.13
CA SER A 158 20.84 -12.77 -12.22
C SER A 158 20.36 -13.89 -13.14
#